data_9714f35b08aaa559028b98b4789ce278
#
_entry.id   9714f35b08aaa559028b98b4789ce278
#
_cell.length_a   1.000
_cell.length_b   1.000
_cell.length_c   1.000
_cell.angle_alpha   90.00
_cell.angle_beta   90.00
_cell.angle_gamma   90.00
#
_symmetry.space_group_name_H-M   'P 1'
#
loop_
_entity.id
_entity.type
_entity.pdbx_description
1 polymer ?
#
loop_
_entity_poly.entity_id
_entity_poly.type
_entity_poly.pdbx_seq_one_letter_code
_entity_poly.pdbx_strand_id
1 'polypeptide(L)'
;MSSKDLLQNILSFYKNINFDFDVYIVADLQTRTNKIPPTQIIHAEENEFFSRTEFAEITSAIFYNFGFVKTFYSEIEFILYILEKQINYNECIVYNFARDGRANGKKSLIPAFCDLLNIKYTGSDAFVISLLRNKYVYTEFLEKNGICVPQSQVFSHTKDFSQLLKTFSDRQVIIKNRYESASIGITSDNVFLFNRNSDEKLSSLLHIMKTDSILIQEYIDGTECEVLVLQYKGNYYALEPVKIIFNTEHNYIDSNTSNQYNYSFDVLESPVNTIIQETAVKAAKILGIKDYARFDFRIRNNIPYLIDIAGTPYTIYHSSIAYLFTSYYQLPYESIYKVVVTCMLSNYMYT
;
A
#
# COMPACT_ATOMS: atom_id res chain seq x y z
N MET A 1 -0.33 10.76 23.41
CA MET A 1 -0.81 9.37 23.63
C MET A 1 0.22 8.47 22.96
N SER A 2 0.76 7.48 23.67
CA SER A 2 1.68 6.53 23.04
C SER A 2 0.94 5.63 22.05
N SER A 3 1.67 5.03 21.09
CA SER A 3 1.06 4.08 20.13
C SER A 3 0.43 2.88 20.85
N LYS A 4 1.05 2.43 21.94
CA LYS A 4 0.51 1.34 22.77
C LYS A 4 -0.83 1.71 23.41
N ASP A 5 -0.94 2.92 23.99
CA ASP A 5 -2.19 3.42 24.56
C ASP A 5 -3.26 3.58 23.48
N LEU A 6 -2.89 4.07 22.29
CA LEU A 6 -3.79 4.16 21.15
C LEU A 6 -4.37 2.80 20.78
N LEU A 7 -3.52 1.78 20.58
CA LEU A 7 -3.96 0.44 20.23
C LEU A 7 -4.85 -0.18 21.32
N GLN A 8 -4.52 0.02 22.60
CA GLN A 8 -5.37 -0.41 23.70
C GLN A 8 -6.74 0.27 23.67
N ASN A 9 -6.80 1.57 23.38
CA ASN A 9 -8.06 2.30 23.26
C ASN A 9 -8.90 1.79 22.08
N ILE A 10 -8.29 1.55 20.93
CA ILE A 10 -8.97 0.99 19.76
C ILE A 10 -9.51 -0.40 20.06
N LEU A 11 -8.70 -1.28 20.65
CA LEU A 11 -9.10 -2.65 20.99
C LEU A 11 -10.16 -2.69 22.11
N SER A 12 -10.13 -1.72 23.04
CA SER A 12 -11.18 -1.56 24.05
C SER A 12 -12.48 -1.09 23.43
N PHE A 13 -12.42 -0.18 22.46
CA PHE A 13 -13.61 0.24 21.72
C PHE A 13 -14.20 -0.91 20.89
N TYR A 14 -13.35 -1.73 20.24
CA TYR A 14 -13.78 -2.94 19.55
C TYR A 14 -14.66 -3.84 20.42
N LYS A 15 -14.30 -4.07 21.69
CA LYS A 15 -15.04 -4.93 22.61
C LYS A 15 -16.45 -4.42 22.94
N ASN A 16 -16.69 -3.13 22.73
CA ASN A 16 -17.97 -2.47 23.01
C ASN A 16 -18.84 -2.31 21.75
N ILE A 17 -18.35 -2.69 20.57
CA ILE A 17 -19.14 -2.66 19.34
C ILE A 17 -20.02 -3.91 19.30
N ASN A 18 -21.31 -3.73 19.07
CA ASN A 18 -22.17 -4.85 18.70
C ASN A 18 -21.93 -5.16 17.22
N PHE A 19 -21.27 -6.29 16.92
CA PHE A 19 -20.99 -6.74 15.57
C PHE A 19 -22.16 -7.60 15.04
N ASP A 20 -23.26 -6.97 14.74
CA ASP A 20 -24.39 -7.58 14.03
C ASP A 20 -24.30 -7.23 12.55
N PHE A 21 -23.18 -7.66 11.92
CA PHE A 21 -22.87 -7.37 10.53
C PHE A 21 -22.55 -8.65 9.75
N ASP A 22 -23.01 -8.68 8.50
CA ASP A 22 -22.49 -9.61 7.50
C ASP A 22 -21.09 -9.18 7.09
N VAL A 23 -20.08 -10.02 7.36
CA VAL A 23 -18.68 -9.71 7.08
C VAL A 23 -18.23 -10.36 5.77
N TYR A 24 -17.78 -9.56 4.85
CA TYR A 24 -17.28 -9.96 3.54
C TYR A 24 -15.79 -9.66 3.41
N ILE A 25 -15.06 -10.57 2.77
CA ILE A 25 -13.65 -10.39 2.42
C ILE A 25 -13.56 -10.46 0.90
N VAL A 26 -13.03 -9.41 0.29
CA VAL A 26 -12.81 -9.35 -1.16
C VAL A 26 -11.32 -9.23 -1.44
N ALA A 27 -10.76 -10.20 -2.17
CA ALA A 27 -9.35 -10.21 -2.56
C ALA A 27 -9.16 -10.87 -3.92
N ASP A 28 -8.04 -10.61 -4.56
CA ASP A 28 -7.63 -11.26 -5.80
C ASP A 28 -6.49 -12.24 -5.54
N LEU A 29 -6.64 -13.46 -6.04
CA LEU A 29 -5.67 -14.54 -5.87
C LEU A 29 -4.86 -14.77 -7.15
N GLN A 30 -3.61 -15.20 -7.00
CA GLN A 30 -2.71 -15.55 -8.10
C GLN A 30 -3.29 -16.66 -9.00
N THR A 31 -4.04 -17.61 -8.42
CA THR A 31 -4.70 -18.68 -9.15
C THR A 31 -6.19 -18.44 -9.18
N ARG A 32 -6.68 -17.77 -10.21
CA ARG A 32 -8.12 -17.61 -10.45
C ARG A 32 -8.73 -18.93 -10.90
N THR A 33 -9.83 -19.32 -10.29
CA THR A 33 -10.67 -20.41 -10.81
C THR A 33 -11.49 -19.92 -12.00
N ASN A 34 -11.01 -20.18 -13.21
CA ASN A 34 -11.66 -20.52 -14.48
C ASN A 34 -12.90 -19.81 -15.03
N LYS A 35 -13.41 -18.72 -14.53
CA LYS A 35 -14.60 -18.07 -15.15
C LYS A 35 -14.34 -16.73 -15.83
N ILE A 36 -13.15 -16.17 -15.68
CA ILE A 36 -12.74 -14.93 -16.34
C ILE A 36 -11.43 -15.20 -17.05
N PRO A 37 -11.32 -14.86 -18.36
CA PRO A 37 -10.07 -15.08 -19.08
C PRO A 37 -8.91 -14.39 -18.36
N PRO A 38 -7.77 -15.08 -18.22
CA PRO A 38 -6.60 -14.47 -17.59
C PRO A 38 -6.24 -13.19 -18.32
N THR A 39 -6.08 -12.11 -17.57
CA THR A 39 -5.48 -10.90 -18.13
C THR A 39 -4.05 -11.24 -18.55
N GLN A 40 -3.61 -10.81 -19.71
CA GLN A 40 -2.30 -11.16 -20.27
C GLN A 40 -1.09 -10.54 -19.52
N ILE A 41 -1.25 -10.07 -18.29
CA ILE A 41 -0.19 -9.44 -17.50
C ILE A 41 0.21 -10.40 -16.38
N ILE A 42 0.92 -11.45 -16.74
CA ILE A 42 1.36 -12.53 -15.85
C ILE A 42 2.20 -11.99 -14.68
N HIS A 43 3.08 -11.01 -14.89
CA HIS A 43 3.97 -10.51 -13.84
C HIS A 43 3.27 -9.66 -12.75
N ALA A 44 2.21 -8.95 -13.08
CA ALA A 44 1.45 -8.16 -12.11
C ALA A 44 0.66 -9.04 -11.14
N GLU A 45 0.10 -10.14 -11.63
CA GLU A 45 -0.68 -11.09 -10.84
C GLU A 45 0.19 -11.85 -9.83
N GLU A 46 1.43 -12.21 -10.20
CA GLU A 46 2.35 -12.93 -9.33
C GLU A 46 2.81 -12.10 -8.12
N ASN A 47 3.01 -10.80 -8.29
CA ASN A 47 3.59 -9.95 -7.25
C ASN A 47 2.54 -9.18 -6.44
N GLU A 48 1.37 -8.94 -6.98
CA GLU A 48 0.36 -8.08 -6.36
C GLU A 48 -0.81 -8.84 -5.78
N PHE A 49 -1.17 -10.00 -6.36
CA PHE A 49 -2.25 -10.84 -5.87
C PHE A 49 -1.76 -11.76 -4.76
N PHE A 50 -2.65 -12.09 -3.86
CA PHE A 50 -2.33 -13.00 -2.76
C PHE A 50 -2.17 -14.43 -3.26
N SER A 51 -1.17 -15.13 -2.76
CA SER A 51 -1.13 -16.58 -2.81
C SER A 51 -2.26 -17.17 -1.96
N ARG A 52 -2.59 -18.44 -2.15
CA ARG A 52 -3.60 -19.13 -1.33
C ARG A 52 -3.23 -19.15 0.16
N THR A 53 -1.94 -19.29 0.46
CA THR A 53 -1.44 -19.32 1.84
C THR A 53 -1.63 -17.96 2.50
N GLU A 54 -1.17 -16.88 1.86
CA GLU A 54 -1.32 -15.51 2.36
C GLU A 54 -2.79 -15.13 2.57
N PHE A 55 -3.65 -15.51 1.63
CA PHE A 55 -5.08 -15.25 1.79
C PHE A 55 -5.71 -16.06 2.92
N ALA A 56 -5.25 -17.31 3.13
CA ALA A 56 -5.70 -18.13 4.26
C ALA A 56 -5.28 -17.54 5.62
N GLU A 57 -4.09 -16.92 5.71
CA GLU A 57 -3.65 -16.18 6.92
C GLU A 57 -4.64 -15.06 7.26
N ILE A 58 -4.95 -14.22 6.28
CA ILE A 58 -5.87 -13.08 6.43
C ILE A 58 -7.27 -13.56 6.81
N THR A 59 -7.82 -14.52 6.06
CA THR A 59 -9.19 -15.00 6.27
C THR A 59 -9.35 -15.70 7.60
N SER A 60 -8.36 -16.49 8.02
CA SER A 60 -8.37 -17.15 9.34
C SER A 60 -8.36 -16.14 10.49
N ALA A 61 -7.57 -15.08 10.38
CA ALA A 61 -7.52 -14.03 11.40
C ALA A 61 -8.82 -13.22 11.49
N ILE A 62 -9.45 -12.94 10.35
CA ILE A 62 -10.75 -12.25 10.32
C ILE A 62 -11.85 -13.18 10.83
N PHE A 63 -11.87 -14.46 10.40
CA PHE A 63 -12.81 -15.46 10.90
C PHE A 63 -12.73 -15.61 12.43
N TYR A 64 -11.52 -15.62 12.98
CA TYR A 64 -11.32 -15.68 14.43
C TYR A 64 -12.00 -14.53 15.16
N ASN A 65 -12.06 -13.35 14.54
CA ASN A 65 -12.69 -12.16 15.14
C ASN A 65 -14.22 -12.19 15.09
N PHE A 66 -14.80 -12.76 14.03
CA PHE A 66 -16.24 -12.67 13.74
C PHE A 66 -16.99 -14.01 13.77
N GLY A 67 -16.27 -15.14 13.75
CA GLY A 67 -16.87 -16.47 13.74
C GLY A 67 -17.52 -16.88 12.41
N PHE A 68 -18.02 -15.95 11.63
CA PHE A 68 -18.54 -16.18 10.27
C PHE A 68 -18.14 -15.05 9.35
N VAL A 69 -17.58 -15.41 8.20
CA VAL A 69 -17.22 -14.48 7.14
C VAL A 69 -17.45 -15.13 5.78
N LYS A 70 -17.84 -14.34 4.78
CA LYS A 70 -17.94 -14.82 3.41
C LYS A 70 -16.78 -14.24 2.60
N THR A 71 -16.06 -15.09 1.89
CA THR A 71 -14.90 -14.71 1.09
C THR A 71 -15.24 -14.73 -0.40
N PHE A 72 -14.67 -13.76 -1.12
CA PHE A 72 -14.74 -13.63 -2.57
C PHE A 72 -13.32 -13.55 -3.12
N TYR A 73 -13.06 -14.29 -4.18
CA TYR A 73 -11.74 -14.45 -4.78
C TYR A 73 -11.53 -13.56 -6.00
N SER A 74 -12.51 -12.70 -6.28
CA SER A 74 -12.43 -11.63 -7.26
C SER A 74 -13.49 -10.56 -6.98
N GLU A 75 -13.23 -9.34 -7.47
CA GLU A 75 -14.16 -8.21 -7.37
C GLU A 75 -15.51 -8.54 -8.05
N ILE A 76 -15.48 -9.22 -9.20
CA ILE A 76 -16.70 -9.57 -9.96
C ILE A 76 -17.57 -10.55 -9.18
N GLU A 77 -17.01 -11.56 -8.52
CA GLU A 77 -17.78 -12.50 -7.69
C GLU A 77 -18.52 -11.76 -6.58
N PHE A 78 -17.86 -10.82 -5.92
CA PHE A 78 -18.47 -10.00 -4.89
C PHE A 78 -19.60 -9.12 -5.45
N ILE A 79 -19.35 -8.38 -6.53
CA ILE A 79 -20.32 -7.48 -7.15
C ILE A 79 -21.58 -8.27 -7.59
N LEU A 80 -21.41 -9.40 -8.28
CA LEU A 80 -22.55 -10.23 -8.71
C LEU A 80 -23.33 -10.73 -7.52
N TYR A 81 -22.66 -11.22 -6.47
CA TYR A 81 -23.33 -11.68 -5.26
C TYR A 81 -24.18 -10.57 -4.61
N ILE A 82 -23.62 -9.35 -4.47
CA ILE A 82 -24.34 -8.24 -3.87
C ILE A 82 -25.57 -7.83 -4.71
N LEU A 83 -25.46 -7.82 -6.04
CA LEU A 83 -26.55 -7.44 -6.94
C LEU A 83 -27.65 -8.52 -7.03
N GLU A 84 -27.29 -9.81 -6.89
CA GLU A 84 -28.24 -10.93 -6.94
C GLU A 84 -28.98 -11.15 -5.61
N LYS A 85 -28.39 -10.75 -4.48
CA LYS A 85 -28.95 -10.96 -3.16
C LYS A 85 -29.64 -9.68 -2.66
N GLN A 86 -30.85 -9.84 -2.14
CA GLN A 86 -31.54 -8.76 -1.43
C GLN A 86 -31.01 -8.71 0.02
N ILE A 87 -29.85 -8.10 0.20
CA ILE A 87 -29.21 -7.92 1.50
C ILE A 87 -29.43 -6.50 2.03
N ASN A 88 -29.37 -6.34 3.34
CA ASN A 88 -29.37 -5.02 3.97
C ASN A 88 -27.96 -4.43 3.90
N TYR A 89 -27.71 -3.51 2.99
CA TYR A 89 -26.39 -2.91 2.78
C TYR A 89 -25.83 -2.21 4.03
N ASN A 90 -26.68 -1.69 4.91
CA ASN A 90 -26.26 -1.04 6.14
C ASN A 90 -25.69 -2.02 7.19
N GLU A 91 -26.04 -3.31 7.08
CA GLU A 91 -25.60 -4.39 7.94
C GLU A 91 -24.40 -5.15 7.36
N CYS A 92 -23.76 -4.62 6.31
CA CYS A 92 -22.60 -5.22 5.68
C CYS A 92 -21.31 -4.49 6.02
N ILE A 93 -20.24 -5.27 6.21
CA ILE A 93 -18.86 -4.78 6.31
C ILE A 93 -18.00 -5.51 5.30
N VAL A 94 -17.21 -4.77 4.53
CA VAL A 94 -16.28 -5.32 3.55
C VAL A 94 -14.84 -5.06 3.98
N TYR A 95 -14.09 -6.13 4.26
CA TYR A 95 -12.63 -6.06 4.26
C TYR A 95 -12.14 -6.04 2.81
N ASN A 96 -11.71 -4.87 2.36
CA ASN A 96 -11.28 -4.64 1.00
C ASN A 96 -9.78 -4.92 0.82
N PHE A 97 -9.47 -6.05 0.22
CA PHE A 97 -8.12 -6.43 -0.23
C PHE A 97 -8.05 -6.58 -1.75
N ALA A 98 -9.05 -6.06 -2.46
CA ALA A 98 -9.12 -6.11 -3.92
C ALA A 98 -7.95 -5.37 -4.58
N ARG A 99 -7.38 -5.98 -5.62
CA ARG A 99 -6.15 -5.51 -6.27
C ARG A 99 -6.21 -5.52 -7.79
N ASP A 100 -7.32 -5.99 -8.36
CA ASP A 100 -7.48 -6.13 -9.80
C ASP A 100 -7.85 -4.82 -10.51
N GLY A 101 -7.95 -4.90 -11.81
CA GLY A 101 -8.29 -3.84 -12.74
C GLY A 101 -7.26 -3.70 -13.84
N ARG A 102 -7.70 -3.23 -15.01
CA ARG A 102 -6.85 -3.08 -16.21
C ARG A 102 -6.38 -1.64 -16.43
N ALA A 103 -7.08 -0.69 -15.87
CA ALA A 103 -6.79 0.73 -16.03
C ALA A 103 -5.92 1.27 -14.88
N ASN A 104 -5.42 2.48 -15.05
CA ASN A 104 -4.62 3.16 -14.04
C ASN A 104 -5.33 3.34 -12.68
N GLY A 105 -6.67 3.29 -12.66
CA GLY A 105 -7.50 3.32 -11.46
C GLY A 105 -7.81 1.94 -10.85
N LYS A 106 -7.07 0.89 -11.18
CA LYS A 106 -7.24 -0.43 -10.54
C LYS A 106 -7.16 -0.33 -9.01
N LYS A 107 -7.76 -1.28 -8.28
CA LYS A 107 -8.01 -1.29 -6.83
C LYS A 107 -9.12 -0.34 -6.34
N SER A 108 -9.64 0.57 -7.17
CA SER A 108 -10.68 1.54 -6.76
C SER A 108 -12.10 1.07 -7.04
N LEU A 109 -12.30 -0.08 -7.71
CA LEU A 109 -13.63 -0.56 -8.09
C LEU A 109 -14.49 -0.91 -6.88
N ILE A 110 -13.95 -1.68 -5.93
CA ILE A 110 -14.71 -2.08 -4.72
C ILE A 110 -15.07 -0.88 -3.85
N PRO A 111 -14.16 0.06 -3.54
CA PRO A 111 -14.54 1.31 -2.89
C PRO A 111 -15.67 2.07 -3.61
N ALA A 112 -15.56 2.28 -4.93
CA ALA A 112 -16.59 2.99 -5.70
C ALA A 112 -17.94 2.26 -5.70
N PHE A 113 -17.94 0.94 -5.81
CA PHE A 113 -19.15 0.13 -5.77
C PHE A 113 -19.80 0.15 -4.38
N CYS A 114 -19.00 0.06 -3.31
CA CYS A 114 -19.49 0.14 -1.94
C CYS A 114 -20.05 1.55 -1.63
N ASP A 115 -19.39 2.62 -2.06
CA ASP A 115 -19.88 3.99 -1.91
C ASP A 115 -21.24 4.19 -2.61
N LEU A 116 -21.40 3.62 -3.83
CA LEU A 116 -22.67 3.69 -4.57
C LEU A 116 -23.83 3.05 -3.80
N LEU A 117 -23.60 1.99 -3.06
CA LEU A 117 -24.61 1.22 -2.32
C LEU A 117 -24.64 1.53 -0.81
N ASN A 118 -23.81 2.48 -0.34
CA ASN A 118 -23.65 2.80 1.08
C ASN A 118 -23.24 1.59 1.95
N ILE A 119 -22.40 0.70 1.39
CA ILE A 119 -21.81 -0.43 2.11
C ILE A 119 -20.54 0.05 2.79
N LYS A 120 -20.35 -0.30 4.07
CA LYS A 120 -19.13 0.03 4.82
C LYS A 120 -17.98 -0.87 4.37
N TYR A 121 -16.80 -0.28 4.15
CA TYR A 121 -15.61 -1.02 3.74
C TYR A 121 -14.34 -0.45 4.40
N THR A 122 -13.30 -1.26 4.51
CA THR A 122 -12.01 -0.86 5.08
C THR A 122 -11.13 -0.18 4.05
N GLY A 123 -10.44 0.89 4.47
CA GLY A 123 -9.49 1.64 3.67
C GLY A 123 -10.09 2.89 3.03
N SER A 124 -9.27 3.53 2.21
CA SER A 124 -9.60 4.81 1.57
C SER A 124 -10.60 4.66 0.41
N ASP A 125 -11.31 5.73 0.09
CA ASP A 125 -12.27 5.79 -1.01
C ASP A 125 -11.61 5.66 -2.40
N ALA A 126 -12.44 5.51 -3.41
CA ALA A 126 -12.02 5.29 -4.78
C ALA A 126 -11.13 6.42 -5.33
N PHE A 127 -11.37 7.67 -4.94
CA PHE A 127 -10.55 8.81 -5.35
C PHE A 127 -9.14 8.73 -4.78
N VAL A 128 -9.02 8.50 -3.48
CA VAL A 128 -7.72 8.39 -2.79
C VAL A 128 -6.95 7.19 -3.32
N ILE A 129 -7.58 6.02 -3.46
CA ILE A 129 -6.93 4.82 -4.01
C ILE A 129 -6.41 5.08 -5.43
N SER A 130 -7.21 5.70 -6.30
CA SER A 130 -6.80 6.05 -7.67
C SER A 130 -5.65 7.07 -7.68
N LEU A 131 -5.67 8.05 -6.78
CA LEU A 131 -4.59 9.03 -6.63
C LEU A 131 -3.28 8.35 -6.24
N LEU A 132 -3.31 7.44 -5.27
CA LEU A 132 -2.14 6.70 -4.80
C LEU A 132 -1.57 5.74 -5.86
N ARG A 133 -2.33 5.39 -6.89
CA ARG A 133 -1.82 4.65 -8.05
C ARG A 133 -0.88 5.50 -8.93
N ASN A 134 -0.99 6.82 -8.91
CA ASN A 134 -0.16 7.70 -9.73
C ASN A 134 0.99 8.29 -8.90
N LYS A 135 2.10 7.54 -8.81
CA LYS A 135 3.27 7.89 -7.99
C LYS A 135 3.80 9.31 -8.28
N TYR A 136 3.79 9.74 -9.53
CA TYR A 136 4.25 11.09 -9.88
C TYR A 136 3.32 12.18 -9.34
N VAL A 137 2.01 12.02 -9.52
CA VAL A 137 1.04 13.06 -9.14
C VAL A 137 0.99 13.26 -7.63
N TYR A 138 0.90 12.19 -6.85
CA TYR A 138 0.87 12.36 -5.40
C TYR A 138 2.22 12.85 -4.84
N THR A 139 3.35 12.44 -5.42
CA THR A 139 4.69 12.93 -5.02
C THR A 139 4.82 14.42 -5.25
N GLU A 140 4.49 14.91 -6.45
CA GLU A 140 4.48 16.35 -6.77
C GLU A 140 3.55 17.15 -5.84
N PHE A 141 2.37 16.59 -5.56
CA PHE A 141 1.40 17.23 -4.67
C PHE A 141 1.95 17.33 -3.23
N LEU A 142 2.57 16.27 -2.73
CA LEU A 142 3.18 16.23 -1.41
C LEU A 142 4.38 17.19 -1.29
N GLU A 143 5.24 17.23 -2.32
CA GLU A 143 6.38 18.17 -2.36
C GLU A 143 5.92 19.62 -2.24
N LYS A 144 4.90 20.00 -3.02
CA LYS A 144 4.31 21.36 -2.96
C LYS A 144 3.68 21.69 -1.60
N ASN A 145 3.33 20.68 -0.82
CA ASN A 145 2.84 20.83 0.55
C ASN A 145 3.93 20.66 1.61
N GLY A 146 5.22 20.71 1.20
CA GLY A 146 6.37 20.70 2.10
C GLY A 146 6.64 19.34 2.76
N ILE A 147 6.34 18.24 2.06
CA ILE A 147 6.81 16.90 2.39
C ILE A 147 8.10 16.65 1.62
N CYS A 148 9.13 16.17 2.30
CA CYS A 148 10.39 15.80 1.67
C CYS A 148 10.21 14.50 0.89
N VAL A 149 10.35 14.58 -0.43
CA VAL A 149 10.26 13.46 -1.37
C VAL A 149 11.49 13.45 -2.28
N PRO A 150 11.86 12.31 -2.87
CA PRO A 150 12.94 12.29 -3.86
C PRO A 150 12.58 13.09 -5.11
N GLN A 151 13.55 13.78 -5.71
CA GLN A 151 13.38 14.44 -7.00
C GLN A 151 12.85 13.44 -8.02
N SER A 152 11.76 13.79 -8.70
CA SER A 152 11.06 12.87 -9.60
C SER A 152 10.68 13.53 -10.91
N GLN A 153 10.73 12.80 -12.03
CA GLN A 153 10.18 13.20 -13.31
C GLN A 153 9.60 12.01 -14.07
N VAL A 154 8.68 12.29 -14.99
CA VAL A 154 8.13 11.26 -15.89
C VAL A 154 8.89 11.27 -17.20
N PHE A 155 9.26 10.11 -17.71
CA PHE A 155 9.78 9.90 -19.04
C PHE A 155 8.78 9.14 -19.92
N SER A 156 8.66 9.60 -21.17
CA SER A 156 7.92 8.95 -22.26
C SER A 156 8.66 9.24 -23.56
N HIS A 157 8.38 8.51 -24.62
CA HIS A 157 9.03 8.71 -25.94
C HIS A 157 8.85 10.12 -26.52
N THR A 158 7.89 10.88 -26.05
CA THR A 158 7.61 12.24 -26.53
C THR A 158 8.31 13.33 -25.71
N LYS A 159 8.99 12.97 -24.61
CA LYS A 159 9.59 13.96 -23.70
C LYS A 159 11.02 14.30 -24.09
N ASP A 160 11.37 15.56 -23.98
CA ASP A 160 12.72 16.06 -24.20
C ASP A 160 13.71 15.51 -23.14
N PHE A 161 14.63 14.68 -23.58
CA PHE A 161 15.67 14.07 -22.74
C PHE A 161 16.63 15.12 -22.13
N SER A 162 16.81 16.28 -22.80
CA SER A 162 17.69 17.34 -22.31
C SER A 162 17.25 17.89 -20.94
N GLN A 163 15.95 17.90 -20.68
CA GLN A 163 15.41 18.33 -19.39
C GLN A 163 15.73 17.34 -18.28
N LEU A 164 15.71 16.04 -18.57
CA LEU A 164 16.10 14.99 -17.63
C LEU A 164 17.58 15.07 -17.26
N LEU A 165 18.44 15.33 -18.26
CA LEU A 165 19.88 15.54 -18.02
C LEU A 165 20.15 16.71 -17.07
N LYS A 166 19.42 17.81 -17.19
CA LYS A 166 19.57 18.95 -16.27
C LYS A 166 19.24 18.59 -14.84
N THR A 167 18.28 17.68 -14.63
CA THR A 167 17.80 17.29 -13.28
C THR A 167 18.66 16.19 -12.68
N PHE A 168 19.03 15.15 -13.46
CA PHE A 168 19.55 13.91 -12.92
C PHE A 168 20.99 13.60 -13.31
N SER A 169 21.66 14.42 -14.15
CA SER A 169 23.05 14.12 -14.56
C SER A 169 23.94 13.84 -13.34
N ASP A 170 24.70 12.76 -13.42
CA ASP A 170 25.61 12.27 -12.38
C ASP A 170 24.95 11.94 -11.04
N ARG A 171 23.64 11.70 -11.02
CA ARG A 171 22.89 11.20 -9.86
C ARG A 171 22.50 9.73 -10.06
N GLN A 172 22.49 8.99 -8.98
CA GLN A 172 21.88 7.67 -8.97
C GLN A 172 20.38 7.80 -9.01
N VAL A 173 19.72 7.08 -9.91
CA VAL A 173 18.27 7.07 -10.09
C VAL A 173 17.71 5.68 -9.95
N ILE A 174 16.44 5.59 -9.57
CA ILE A 174 15.62 4.39 -9.65
C ILE A 174 14.47 4.62 -10.63
N ILE A 175 14.26 3.66 -11.53
CA ILE A 175 13.19 3.69 -12.52
C ILE A 175 12.05 2.79 -12.05
N LYS A 176 10.85 3.36 -11.98
CA LYS A 176 9.63 2.67 -11.51
C LYS A 176 8.54 2.74 -12.57
N ASN A 177 7.68 1.73 -12.62
CA ASN A 177 6.40 1.90 -13.30
C ASN A 177 5.57 2.96 -12.53
N ARG A 178 5.02 3.92 -13.26
CA ARG A 178 4.30 5.06 -12.68
C ARG A 178 3.05 4.66 -11.92
N TYR A 179 2.38 3.57 -12.34
CA TYR A 179 1.07 3.15 -11.86
C TYR A 179 1.08 1.78 -11.15
N GLU A 180 2.24 1.12 -11.02
CA GLU A 180 2.33 -0.19 -10.39
C GLU A 180 2.80 -0.12 -8.93
N SER A 181 2.41 -1.14 -8.16
CA SER A 181 2.79 -1.36 -6.75
C SER A 181 3.67 -2.63 -6.65
N ALA A 182 3.98 -3.06 -5.42
CA ALA A 182 4.65 -4.33 -5.11
C ALA A 182 5.95 -4.55 -5.89
N SER A 183 6.71 -3.49 -6.15
CA SER A 183 7.97 -3.51 -6.89
C SER A 183 7.88 -4.16 -8.29
N ILE A 184 6.68 -4.20 -8.90
CA ILE A 184 6.47 -4.79 -10.22
C ILE A 184 7.36 -4.10 -11.26
N GLY A 185 8.17 -4.91 -11.95
CA GLY A 185 9.09 -4.46 -12.99
C GLY A 185 10.36 -3.80 -12.48
N ILE A 186 10.62 -3.81 -11.15
CA ILE A 186 11.89 -3.35 -10.59
C ILE A 186 12.86 -4.54 -10.50
N THR A 187 14.02 -4.38 -11.11
CA THR A 187 15.16 -5.30 -11.07
C THR A 187 16.44 -4.52 -10.76
N SER A 188 17.59 -5.18 -10.71
CA SER A 188 18.89 -4.51 -10.54
C SER A 188 19.19 -3.50 -11.65
N ASP A 189 18.63 -3.69 -12.85
CA ASP A 189 18.83 -2.78 -13.98
C ASP A 189 18.10 -1.42 -13.82
N ASN A 190 17.17 -1.33 -12.90
CA ASN A 190 16.38 -0.11 -12.68
C ASN A 190 17.12 0.94 -11.85
N VAL A 191 18.21 0.56 -11.15
CA VAL A 191 19.01 1.50 -10.35
C VAL A 191 20.36 1.72 -11.03
N PHE A 192 20.63 2.96 -11.43
CA PHE A 192 21.87 3.28 -12.16
C PHE A 192 22.25 4.77 -12.06
N LEU A 193 23.51 5.08 -12.41
CA LEU A 193 23.99 6.46 -12.52
C LEU A 193 23.48 7.09 -13.83
N PHE A 194 22.68 8.15 -13.72
CA PHE A 194 22.07 8.81 -14.86
C PHE A 194 23.08 9.69 -15.61
N ASN A 195 23.18 9.53 -16.92
CA ASN A 195 24.10 10.25 -17.79
C ASN A 195 23.55 10.40 -19.22
N ARG A 196 24.37 10.95 -20.13
CA ARG A 196 23.99 11.21 -21.53
C ARG A 196 23.56 9.97 -22.30
N ASN A 197 24.02 8.78 -21.92
CA ASN A 197 23.73 7.51 -22.59
C ASN A 197 22.50 6.82 -21.99
N SER A 198 21.81 7.42 -21.03
CA SER A 198 20.67 6.80 -20.33
C SER A 198 19.39 6.75 -21.15
N ASP A 199 19.30 7.46 -22.28
CA ASP A 199 18.12 7.49 -23.15
C ASP A 199 17.76 6.10 -23.71
N GLU A 200 18.75 5.36 -24.20
CA GLU A 200 18.55 4.00 -24.70
C GLU A 200 18.08 3.06 -23.59
N LYS A 201 18.66 3.19 -22.38
CA LYS A 201 18.27 2.39 -21.24
C LYS A 201 16.84 2.70 -20.78
N LEU A 202 16.43 3.97 -20.76
CA LEU A 202 15.05 4.37 -20.44
C LEU A 202 14.06 3.81 -21.47
N SER A 203 14.41 3.88 -22.76
CA SER A 203 13.58 3.34 -23.85
C SER A 203 13.44 1.82 -23.75
N SER A 204 14.50 1.11 -23.38
CA SER A 204 14.46 -0.33 -23.11
C SER A 204 13.57 -0.66 -21.92
N LEU A 205 13.68 0.09 -20.82
CA LEU A 205 12.85 -0.11 -19.62
C LEU A 205 11.36 0.16 -19.88
N LEU A 206 11.01 1.17 -20.69
CA LEU A 206 9.62 1.39 -21.14
C LEU A 206 9.07 0.15 -21.84
N HIS A 207 9.86 -0.45 -22.74
CA HIS A 207 9.45 -1.66 -23.46
C HIS A 207 9.31 -2.87 -22.55
N ILE A 208 10.28 -3.10 -21.65
CA ILE A 208 10.26 -4.20 -20.68
C ILE A 208 9.05 -4.09 -19.74
N MET A 209 8.77 -2.90 -19.23
CA MET A 209 7.65 -2.62 -18.35
C MET A 209 6.30 -2.53 -19.06
N LYS A 210 6.29 -2.62 -20.40
CA LYS A 210 5.08 -2.54 -21.26
C LYS A 210 4.19 -1.33 -20.89
N THR A 211 4.79 -0.16 -20.74
CA THR A 211 4.12 1.08 -20.36
C THR A 211 4.51 2.23 -21.27
N ASP A 212 3.63 3.21 -21.41
CA ASP A 212 3.89 4.43 -22.21
C ASP A 212 4.69 5.47 -21.45
N SER A 213 4.81 5.31 -20.13
CA SER A 213 5.56 6.24 -19.30
C SER A 213 6.10 5.58 -18.02
N ILE A 214 7.30 5.97 -17.63
CA ILE A 214 8.00 5.54 -16.43
C ILE A 214 8.29 6.74 -15.53
N LEU A 215 8.41 6.47 -14.22
CA LEU A 215 8.88 7.42 -13.22
C LEU A 215 10.40 7.29 -13.08
N ILE A 216 11.11 8.38 -13.29
CA ILE A 216 12.51 8.53 -12.92
C ILE A 216 12.53 9.22 -11.56
N GLN A 217 13.14 8.61 -10.59
CA GLN A 217 13.23 9.14 -9.24
C GLN A 217 14.68 9.09 -8.74
N GLU A 218 15.15 10.14 -8.07
CA GLU A 218 16.44 10.10 -7.39
C GLU A 218 16.47 8.91 -6.43
N TYR A 219 17.51 8.07 -6.52
CA TYR A 219 17.72 7.00 -5.58
C TYR A 219 18.28 7.56 -4.27
N ILE A 220 17.52 7.45 -3.21
CA ILE A 220 17.95 7.85 -1.88
C ILE A 220 18.69 6.67 -1.24
N ASP A 221 20.00 6.73 -1.20
CA ASP A 221 20.79 5.74 -0.48
C ASP A 221 20.66 5.94 1.04
N GLY A 222 20.38 4.86 1.77
CA GLY A 222 20.19 4.90 3.22
C GLY A 222 19.23 3.84 3.75
N THR A 223 18.84 3.98 5.01
CA THR A 223 17.94 3.05 5.68
C THR A 223 16.52 3.20 5.16
N GLU A 224 15.90 2.09 4.78
CA GLU A 224 14.48 2.04 4.40
C GLU A 224 13.64 1.67 5.62
N CYS A 225 12.50 2.37 5.81
CA CYS A 225 11.55 2.06 6.86
C CYS A 225 10.11 2.31 6.42
N GLU A 226 9.20 1.60 7.06
CA GLU A 226 7.76 1.64 6.81
C GLU A 226 7.02 2.12 8.06
N VAL A 227 6.01 2.96 7.86
CA VAL A 227 5.19 3.54 8.95
C VAL A 227 3.73 3.27 8.69
N LEU A 228 3.07 2.59 9.62
CA LEU A 228 1.61 2.44 9.59
C LEU A 228 0.96 3.69 10.18
N VAL A 229 0.12 4.34 9.40
CA VAL A 229 -0.77 5.42 9.86
C VAL A 229 -2.18 4.88 9.98
N LEU A 230 -2.82 5.15 11.12
CA LEU A 230 -4.21 4.85 11.41
C LEU A 230 -5.02 6.14 11.48
N GLN A 231 -6.22 6.13 10.89
CA GLN A 231 -7.22 7.16 11.15
C GLN A 231 -8.27 6.59 12.11
N TYR A 232 -8.40 7.19 13.28
CA TYR A 232 -9.33 6.75 14.31
C TYR A 232 -10.09 7.93 14.88
N LYS A 233 -11.43 7.88 14.81
CA LYS A 233 -12.33 8.98 15.23
C LYS A 233 -11.95 10.31 14.57
N GLY A 234 -11.69 10.28 13.26
CA GLY A 234 -11.30 11.43 12.46
C GLY A 234 -9.87 11.96 12.70
N ASN A 235 -9.10 11.39 13.62
CA ASN A 235 -7.73 11.80 13.91
C ASN A 235 -6.72 10.79 13.35
N TYR A 236 -5.53 11.28 12.99
CA TYR A 236 -4.46 10.47 12.41
C TYR A 236 -3.35 10.21 13.42
N TYR A 237 -2.87 8.98 13.43
CA TYR A 237 -1.83 8.51 14.34
C TYR A 237 -0.85 7.62 13.58
N ALA A 238 0.43 7.93 13.66
CA ALA A 238 1.49 7.06 13.14
C ALA A 238 2.01 6.14 14.25
N LEU A 239 2.15 4.84 13.92
CA LEU A 239 2.81 3.90 14.81
C LEU A 239 4.34 4.01 14.67
N GLU A 240 5.09 3.19 15.40
CA GLU A 240 6.54 3.20 15.32
C GLU A 240 7.04 2.83 13.91
N PRO A 241 8.04 3.54 13.39
CA PRO A 241 8.68 3.17 12.12
C PRO A 241 9.38 1.82 12.24
N VAL A 242 9.18 0.97 11.23
CA VAL A 242 9.80 -0.35 11.12
C VAL A 242 10.84 -0.31 10.01
N LYS A 243 12.12 -0.53 10.34
CA LYS A 243 13.19 -0.61 9.35
C LYS A 243 13.16 -1.96 8.63
N ILE A 244 13.56 -1.95 7.36
CA ILE A 244 13.78 -3.13 6.55
C ILE A 244 15.25 -3.50 6.63
N ILE A 245 15.53 -4.78 6.94
CA ILE A 245 16.85 -5.36 6.97
C ILE A 245 16.96 -6.28 5.76
N PHE A 246 17.76 -5.87 4.77
CA PHE A 246 17.95 -6.63 3.53
C PHE A 246 18.92 -7.78 3.74
N ASN A 247 18.58 -8.95 3.22
CA ASN A 247 19.44 -10.15 3.19
C ASN A 247 20.05 -10.35 1.78
N THR A 248 20.13 -9.27 1.00
CA THR A 248 20.64 -9.22 -0.37
C THR A 248 21.82 -8.25 -0.48
N GLU A 249 22.57 -8.32 -1.58
CA GLU A 249 23.69 -7.39 -1.84
C GLU A 249 23.25 -5.95 -2.04
N HIS A 250 22.01 -5.76 -2.51
CA HIS A 250 21.41 -4.44 -2.69
C HIS A 250 20.43 -4.12 -1.55
N ASN A 251 20.25 -2.84 -1.27
CA ASN A 251 19.47 -2.33 -0.15
C ASN A 251 18.12 -1.72 -0.59
N TYR A 252 17.41 -2.35 -1.52
CA TYR A 252 16.07 -1.97 -1.96
C TYR A 252 15.24 -3.21 -2.29
N ILE A 253 13.92 -3.05 -2.23
CA ILE A 253 12.97 -4.12 -2.58
C ILE A 253 12.79 -4.11 -4.11
N ASP A 254 13.29 -5.15 -4.77
CA ASP A 254 12.97 -5.49 -6.15
C ASP A 254 11.94 -6.63 -6.22
N SER A 255 11.53 -7.01 -7.44
CA SER A 255 10.55 -8.07 -7.64
C SER A 255 10.99 -9.42 -7.04
N ASN A 256 12.27 -9.77 -7.09
CA ASN A 256 12.80 -11.01 -6.54
C ASN A 256 12.83 -10.98 -5.01
N THR A 257 13.35 -9.89 -4.44
CA THR A 257 13.41 -9.67 -2.99
C THR A 257 12.01 -9.71 -2.37
N SER A 258 11.03 -9.09 -3.03
CA SER A 258 9.63 -9.11 -2.61
C SER A 258 9.05 -10.53 -2.64
N ASN A 259 9.20 -11.26 -3.75
CA ASN A 259 8.62 -12.60 -3.92
C ASN A 259 9.23 -13.67 -3.02
N GLN A 260 10.51 -13.53 -2.69
CA GLN A 260 11.25 -14.50 -1.87
C GLN A 260 11.31 -14.12 -0.39
N TYR A 261 10.75 -12.96 -0.01
CA TYR A 261 10.83 -12.41 1.34
C TYR A 261 12.27 -12.34 1.88
N ASN A 262 13.24 -11.97 1.02
CA ASN A 262 14.66 -11.89 1.37
C ASN A 262 15.00 -10.64 2.20
N TYR A 263 14.17 -10.34 3.18
CA TYR A 263 14.33 -9.25 4.12
C TYR A 263 13.62 -9.58 5.44
N SER A 264 14.01 -8.89 6.48
CA SER A 264 13.40 -8.97 7.80
C SER A 264 13.11 -7.59 8.34
N PHE A 265 12.47 -7.53 9.50
CA PHE A 265 12.00 -6.29 10.09
C PHE A 265 12.58 -6.08 11.49
N ASP A 266 12.78 -4.82 11.86
CA ASP A 266 13.07 -4.40 13.22
C ASP A 266 12.50 -2.99 13.45
N VAL A 267 12.22 -2.62 14.69
CA VAL A 267 11.83 -1.23 14.98
C VAL A 267 12.99 -0.30 14.70
N LEU A 268 12.73 0.80 14.04
CA LEU A 268 13.74 1.80 13.77
C LEU A 268 14.09 2.57 15.05
N GLU A 269 15.32 2.44 15.50
CA GLU A 269 15.89 3.31 16.54
C GLU A 269 16.65 4.45 15.86
N SER A 270 16.05 5.61 15.77
CA SER A 270 16.62 6.77 15.08
C SER A 270 16.14 8.08 15.68
N PRO A 271 17.00 9.11 15.76
CA PRO A 271 16.60 10.43 16.23
C PRO A 271 15.56 11.10 15.32
N VAL A 272 15.35 10.57 14.10
CA VAL A 272 14.37 11.13 13.15
C VAL A 272 12.99 10.45 13.22
N ASN A 273 12.76 9.51 14.14
CA ASN A 273 11.49 8.79 14.24
C ASN A 273 10.28 9.73 14.37
N THR A 274 10.37 10.73 15.23
CA THR A 274 9.30 11.72 15.40
C THR A 274 9.02 12.49 14.11
N ILE A 275 10.07 12.89 13.38
CA ILE A 275 9.93 13.59 12.09
C ILE A 275 9.25 12.68 11.06
N ILE A 276 9.61 11.40 11.03
CA ILE A 276 9.00 10.40 10.13
C ILE A 276 7.50 10.26 10.45
N GLN A 277 7.15 10.06 11.72
CA GLN A 277 5.77 9.92 12.17
C GLN A 277 4.93 11.17 11.87
N GLU A 278 5.42 12.36 12.18
CA GLU A 278 4.75 13.62 11.87
C GLU A 278 4.58 13.84 10.37
N THR A 279 5.59 13.50 9.58
CA THR A 279 5.55 13.57 8.12
C THR A 279 4.50 12.61 7.54
N ALA A 280 4.45 11.37 8.02
CA ALA A 280 3.45 10.37 7.59
C ALA A 280 2.02 10.83 7.95
N VAL A 281 1.81 11.34 9.16
CA VAL A 281 0.52 11.92 9.57
C VAL A 281 0.13 13.12 8.71
N LYS A 282 1.07 14.03 8.44
CA LYS A 282 0.83 15.20 7.57
C LYS A 282 0.45 14.75 6.16
N ALA A 283 1.19 13.80 5.58
CA ALA A 283 0.90 13.27 4.25
C ALA A 283 -0.47 12.56 4.20
N ALA A 284 -0.80 11.76 5.22
CA ALA A 284 -2.10 11.10 5.32
C ALA A 284 -3.27 12.09 5.35
N LYS A 285 -3.15 13.17 6.11
CA LYS A 285 -4.15 14.26 6.17
C LYS A 285 -4.31 14.97 4.83
N ILE A 286 -3.20 15.32 4.18
CA ILE A 286 -3.20 16.03 2.89
C ILE A 286 -3.88 15.20 1.79
N LEU A 287 -3.63 13.87 1.79
CA LEU A 287 -4.16 12.96 0.80
C LEU A 287 -5.58 12.46 1.11
N GLY A 288 -6.10 12.71 2.32
CA GLY A 288 -7.41 12.23 2.74
C GLY A 288 -7.46 10.71 2.97
N ILE A 289 -6.35 10.12 3.43
CA ILE A 289 -6.29 8.68 3.77
C ILE A 289 -7.37 8.35 4.80
N LYS A 290 -8.08 7.25 4.59
CA LYS A 290 -9.05 6.72 5.55
C LYS A 290 -8.55 5.41 6.15
N ASP A 291 -8.91 5.20 7.40
CA ASP A 291 -8.71 4.00 8.22
C ASP A 291 -7.24 3.66 8.43
N TYR A 292 -6.52 3.27 7.39
CA TYR A 292 -5.11 2.91 7.49
C TYR A 292 -4.39 3.01 6.15
N ALA A 293 -3.08 3.31 6.20
CA ALA A 293 -2.16 3.21 5.07
C ALA A 293 -0.72 3.07 5.59
N ARG A 294 0.17 2.52 4.75
CA ARG A 294 1.59 2.41 5.03
C ARG A 294 2.35 3.46 4.21
N PHE A 295 3.27 4.15 4.87
CA PHE A 295 4.13 5.17 4.28
C PHE A 295 5.57 4.68 4.33
N ASP A 296 6.24 4.63 3.19
CA ASP A 296 7.56 4.07 3.04
C ASP A 296 8.58 5.21 2.88
N PHE A 297 9.59 5.22 3.74
CA PHE A 297 10.62 6.24 3.79
C PHE A 297 12.01 5.68 3.55
N ARG A 298 12.90 6.51 3.01
CA ARG A 298 14.34 6.30 3.07
C ARG A 298 15.03 7.46 3.78
N ILE A 299 16.00 7.12 4.64
CA ILE A 299 16.69 8.08 5.49
C ILE A 299 18.12 8.25 4.99
N ARG A 300 18.45 9.47 4.52
CA ARG A 300 19.81 9.86 4.12
C ARG A 300 20.23 11.07 4.94
N ASN A 301 21.35 10.97 5.65
CA ASN A 301 21.89 12.07 6.48
C ASN A 301 20.86 12.63 7.47
N ASN A 302 20.11 11.79 8.14
CA ASN A 302 19.01 12.13 9.06
C ASN A 302 17.85 12.92 8.42
N ILE A 303 17.72 12.88 7.10
CA ILE A 303 16.58 13.45 6.36
C ILE A 303 15.72 12.30 5.85
N PRO A 304 14.47 12.16 6.31
CA PRO A 304 13.54 11.16 5.79
C PRO A 304 12.90 11.66 4.51
N TYR A 305 13.00 10.85 3.47
CA TYR A 305 12.35 11.04 2.18
C TYR A 305 11.19 10.06 2.04
N LEU A 306 9.98 10.55 1.82
CA LEU A 306 8.83 9.70 1.55
C LEU A 306 8.92 9.18 0.11
N ILE A 307 9.09 7.85 -0.06
CA ILE A 307 9.38 7.21 -1.34
C ILE A 307 8.20 6.46 -1.95
N ASP A 308 7.25 6.01 -1.13
CA ASP A 308 6.02 5.34 -1.60
C ASP A 308 4.92 5.40 -0.54
N ILE A 309 3.66 5.14 -0.96
CA ILE A 309 2.49 5.04 -0.10
C ILE A 309 1.64 3.85 -0.55
N ALA A 310 1.38 2.93 0.36
CA ALA A 310 0.48 1.81 0.14
C ALA A 310 -0.87 2.08 0.79
N GLY A 311 -1.89 2.43 -0.02
CA GLY A 311 -3.27 2.63 0.44
C GLY A 311 -4.00 1.32 0.78
N THR A 312 -3.50 0.20 0.28
CA THR A 312 -3.93 -1.16 0.61
C THR A 312 -2.71 -2.02 0.96
N PRO A 313 -2.06 -1.75 2.11
CA PRO A 313 -0.81 -2.42 2.46
C PRO A 313 -1.03 -3.92 2.70
N TYR A 314 0.05 -4.70 2.53
CA TYR A 314 0.05 -6.09 2.96
C TYR A 314 -0.01 -6.19 4.48
N THR A 315 -0.87 -7.12 4.95
CA THR A 315 -1.06 -7.42 6.37
C THR A 315 -0.81 -8.90 6.68
N ILE A 316 -0.21 -9.65 5.74
CA ILE A 316 0.21 -11.04 5.89
C ILE A 316 1.28 -11.20 6.98
N TYR A 317 1.55 -12.41 7.44
CA TYR A 317 2.55 -12.65 8.50
C TYR A 317 3.92 -12.08 8.19
N HIS A 318 4.37 -12.13 6.93
CA HIS A 318 5.61 -11.50 6.50
C HIS A 318 5.37 -10.07 6.01
N SER A 319 5.00 -9.19 6.94
CA SER A 319 4.84 -7.75 6.70
C SER A 319 5.32 -6.94 7.90
N SER A 320 5.74 -5.70 7.69
CA SER A 320 6.10 -4.77 8.76
C SER A 320 4.96 -4.55 9.74
N ILE A 321 3.72 -4.56 9.25
CA ILE A 321 2.52 -4.40 10.09
C ILE A 321 2.36 -5.61 11.02
N ALA A 322 2.49 -6.84 10.50
CA ALA A 322 2.41 -8.03 11.32
C ALA A 322 3.56 -8.09 12.33
N TYR A 323 4.79 -7.77 11.92
CA TYR A 323 5.94 -7.66 12.81
C TYR A 323 5.67 -6.67 13.96
N LEU A 324 5.17 -5.48 13.64
CA LEU A 324 4.89 -4.44 14.62
C LEU A 324 3.86 -4.91 15.66
N PHE A 325 2.77 -5.55 15.22
CA PHE A 325 1.74 -6.05 16.13
C PHE A 325 2.24 -7.24 16.96
N THR A 326 2.81 -8.26 16.32
CA THR A 326 3.12 -9.54 16.98
C THR A 326 4.42 -9.50 17.78
N SER A 327 5.48 -8.95 17.19
CA SER A 327 6.82 -8.96 17.80
C SER A 327 7.07 -7.77 18.71
N TYR A 328 6.68 -6.56 18.28
CA TYR A 328 6.97 -5.35 19.05
C TYR A 328 5.91 -5.06 20.12
N TYR A 329 4.62 -5.00 19.75
CA TYR A 329 3.53 -4.77 20.74
C TYR A 329 3.08 -6.02 21.46
N GLN A 330 3.51 -7.21 21.03
CA GLN A 330 3.12 -8.51 21.59
C GLN A 330 1.60 -8.72 21.60
N LEU A 331 0.94 -8.29 20.53
CA LEU A 331 -0.47 -8.49 20.29
C LEU A 331 -0.68 -9.71 19.36
N PRO A 332 -1.78 -10.46 19.52
CA PRO A 332 -2.14 -11.49 18.57
C PRO A 332 -2.30 -10.95 17.15
N TYR A 333 -1.96 -11.74 16.13
CA TYR A 333 -1.99 -11.33 14.73
C TYR A 333 -3.38 -10.84 14.27
N GLU A 334 -4.45 -11.47 14.72
CA GLU A 334 -5.82 -11.07 14.43
C GLU A 334 -6.19 -9.68 14.98
N SER A 335 -5.39 -9.13 15.87
CA SER A 335 -5.58 -7.76 16.40
C SER A 335 -5.41 -6.70 15.31
N ILE A 336 -4.65 -6.98 14.24
CA ILE A 336 -4.53 -6.10 13.08
C ILE A 336 -5.91 -5.80 12.51
N TYR A 337 -6.69 -6.85 12.28
CA TYR A 337 -8.01 -6.74 11.64
C TYR A 337 -9.07 -6.17 12.58
N LYS A 338 -8.94 -6.39 13.90
CA LYS A 338 -9.75 -5.68 14.92
C LYS A 338 -9.47 -4.18 14.88
N VAL A 339 -8.21 -3.79 14.79
CA VAL A 339 -7.82 -2.38 14.72
C VAL A 339 -8.34 -1.75 13.43
N VAL A 340 -8.14 -2.38 12.28
CA VAL A 340 -8.57 -1.86 10.98
C VAL A 340 -10.08 -1.66 10.93
N VAL A 341 -10.88 -2.66 11.31
CA VAL A 341 -12.35 -2.54 11.29
C VAL A 341 -12.86 -1.52 12.31
N THR A 342 -12.19 -1.40 13.44
CA THR A 342 -12.55 -0.40 14.46
C THR A 342 -12.27 1.02 13.99
N CYS A 343 -11.14 1.23 13.32
CA CYS A 343 -10.83 2.51 12.69
C CYS A 343 -11.93 2.86 11.66
N MET A 344 -12.25 1.94 10.77
CA MET A 344 -13.31 2.11 9.77
C MET A 344 -14.64 2.47 10.43
N LEU A 345 -15.17 1.65 11.32
CA LEU A 345 -16.46 1.90 11.98
C LEU A 345 -16.46 3.21 12.76
N SER A 346 -15.37 3.54 13.44
CA SER A 346 -15.27 4.81 14.16
C SER A 346 -15.36 6.01 13.20
N ASN A 347 -14.77 5.91 12.02
CA ASN A 347 -14.79 6.98 11.03
C ASN A 347 -16.20 7.16 10.43
N TYR A 348 -16.94 6.06 10.16
CA TYR A 348 -18.35 6.15 9.73
C TYR A 348 -19.30 6.72 10.79
N MET A 349 -18.91 6.66 12.08
CA MET A 349 -19.70 7.25 13.18
C MET A 349 -19.41 8.73 13.40
N TYR A 350 -18.26 9.23 12.92
CA TYR A 350 -17.78 10.59 13.14
C TYR A 350 -17.75 11.46 11.88
N THR A 351 -18.18 10.92 10.74
CA THR A 351 -18.45 11.66 9.50
C THR A 351 -19.94 11.96 9.39
#